data_39708ed071716e65b72f4c05cf5477ea
#
_entry.id   39708ed071716e65b72f4c05cf5477ea
#
_cell.length_a   1.000
_cell.length_b   1.000
_cell.length_c   1.000
_cell.angle_alpha   90.00
_cell.angle_beta   90.00
_cell.angle_gamma   90.00
#
_symmetry.space_group_name_H-M   'P 1'
#
loop_
_entity.id
_entity.type
_entity.pdbx_description
1 polymer ?
#
loop_
_entity_poly.entity_id
_entity_poly.type
_entity_poly.pdbx_seq_one_letter_code
_entity_poly.pdbx_strand_id
1 'polypeptide(L)'
;MLIFALLLAPTAPSALSEIHQRDIACVVEIAVQADAQKRGIAGGTDVQANGKRWAGIVGDRIVFETGQPREVVALAMQETAQASAAKPRDGAVLDACTRQMLRELAAASAADQPLPKPVQSK
;
A
#
# COMPACT_ATOMS: atom_id res chain seq x y z
N MET A 1 38.48 31.55 -9.73
CA MET A 1 38.12 30.15 -9.94
C MET A 1 36.95 29.79 -9.03
N LEU A 2 35.77 29.81 -9.60
CA LEU A 2 34.57 29.38 -8.90
C LEU A 2 34.51 27.86 -8.98
N ILE A 3 34.86 27.22 -7.90
CA ILE A 3 34.57 25.79 -7.74
C ILE A 3 33.09 25.74 -7.44
N PHE A 4 32.28 25.47 -8.46
CA PHE A 4 30.95 24.96 -8.22
C PHE A 4 31.13 23.56 -7.65
N ALA A 5 31.18 23.49 -6.34
CA ALA A 5 30.77 22.29 -5.69
C ALA A 5 29.32 22.06 -6.14
N LEU A 6 29.12 21.24 -7.13
CA LEU A 6 27.83 20.66 -7.37
C LEU A 6 27.48 19.95 -6.08
N LEU A 7 26.72 20.62 -5.26
CA LEU A 7 25.94 19.99 -4.24
C LEU A 7 24.91 19.16 -5.02
N LEU A 8 25.35 17.98 -5.45
CA LEU A 8 24.44 16.90 -5.62
C LEU A 8 23.75 16.78 -4.27
N ALA A 9 22.55 17.40 -4.19
CA ALA A 9 21.67 17.06 -3.10
C ALA A 9 21.64 15.54 -3.07
N PRO A 10 22.14 14.89 -1.99
CA PRO A 10 21.98 13.47 -1.91
C PRO A 10 20.48 13.25 -2.09
N THR A 11 20.13 12.45 -3.08
CA THR A 11 18.81 11.85 -3.08
C THR A 11 18.70 11.23 -1.71
N ALA A 12 17.95 11.89 -0.83
CA ALA A 12 17.72 11.34 0.50
C ALA A 12 17.30 9.88 0.26
N PRO A 13 18.02 8.89 0.84
CA PRO A 13 17.54 7.53 0.73
C PRO A 13 16.09 7.57 1.15
N SER A 14 15.21 6.97 0.35
CA SER A 14 13.82 6.85 0.70
C SER A 14 13.77 6.43 2.17
N ALA A 15 13.13 7.22 3.04
CA ALA A 15 12.95 6.90 4.44
C ALA A 15 12.15 5.61 4.63
N LEU A 16 11.63 5.06 3.53
CA LEU A 16 10.85 3.85 3.47
C LEU A 16 11.74 2.67 3.09
N SER A 17 11.63 1.59 3.84
CA SER A 17 12.32 0.35 3.54
C SER A 17 11.81 -0.26 2.22
N GLU A 18 12.56 -1.21 1.70
CA GLU A 18 12.17 -1.96 0.52
C GLU A 18 10.82 -2.69 0.71
N ILE A 19 10.58 -3.20 1.91
CA ILE A 19 9.30 -3.85 2.25
C ILE A 19 8.16 -2.85 2.18
N HIS A 20 8.32 -1.65 2.72
CA HIS A 20 7.32 -0.60 2.66
C HIS A 20 7.06 -0.14 1.22
N GLN A 21 8.09 -0.05 0.40
CA GLN A 21 7.95 0.30 -1.01
C GLN A 21 7.18 -0.77 -1.79
N ARG A 22 7.39 -2.05 -1.49
CA ARG A 22 6.61 -3.16 -2.07
C ARG A 22 5.15 -3.11 -1.66
N ASP A 23 4.87 -2.82 -0.40
CA ASP A 23 3.50 -2.67 0.09
C ASP A 23 2.80 -1.51 -0.61
N ILE A 24 3.49 -0.38 -0.76
CA ILE A 24 2.96 0.77 -1.51
C ILE A 24 2.69 0.40 -2.97
N ALA A 25 3.60 -0.32 -3.61
CA ALA A 25 3.40 -0.76 -4.99
C ALA A 25 2.15 -1.63 -5.14
N CYS A 26 1.91 -2.55 -4.19
CA CYS A 26 0.69 -3.36 -4.17
C CYS A 26 -0.57 -2.53 -3.92
N VAL A 27 -0.53 -1.60 -2.97
CA VAL A 27 -1.65 -0.69 -2.71
C VAL A 27 -2.02 0.09 -3.97
N VAL A 28 -1.02 0.58 -4.70
CA VAL A 28 -1.22 1.30 -5.95
C VAL A 28 -1.82 0.39 -7.04
N GLU A 29 -1.33 -0.84 -7.19
CA GLU A 29 -1.90 -1.81 -8.13
C GLU A 29 -3.39 -2.05 -7.85
N ILE A 30 -3.75 -2.24 -6.60
CA ILE A 30 -5.14 -2.42 -6.19
C ILE A 30 -5.96 -1.15 -6.45
N ALA A 31 -5.41 0.03 -6.18
CA ALA A 31 -6.11 1.30 -6.44
C ALA A 31 -6.40 1.52 -7.93
N VAL A 32 -5.45 1.18 -8.80
CA VAL A 32 -5.64 1.26 -10.25
C VAL A 32 -6.72 0.27 -10.71
N GLN A 33 -6.71 -0.94 -10.18
CA GLN A 33 -7.74 -1.94 -10.47
C GLN A 33 -9.12 -1.49 -9.98
N ALA A 34 -9.19 -0.94 -8.76
CA ALA A 34 -10.43 -0.42 -8.19
C ALA A 34 -11.03 0.71 -9.05
N ASP A 35 -10.18 1.63 -9.52
CA ASP A 35 -10.62 2.71 -10.40
C ASP A 35 -11.13 2.17 -11.74
N ALA A 36 -10.43 1.20 -12.31
CA ALA A 36 -10.86 0.55 -13.56
C ALA A 36 -12.20 -0.18 -13.38
N GLN A 37 -12.41 -0.86 -12.25
CA GLN A 37 -13.69 -1.50 -11.92
C GLN A 37 -14.80 -0.48 -11.76
N LYS A 38 -14.52 0.63 -11.08
CA LYS A 38 -15.50 1.72 -10.91
C LYS A 38 -15.94 2.30 -12.25
N ARG A 39 -15.04 2.36 -13.23
CA ARG A 39 -15.34 2.84 -14.58
C ARG A 39 -15.93 1.76 -15.49
N GLY A 40 -16.09 0.53 -15.01
CA GLY A 40 -16.64 -0.58 -15.76
C GLY A 40 -15.73 -1.17 -16.82
N ILE A 41 -14.41 -0.91 -16.76
CA ILE A 41 -13.44 -1.37 -17.75
C ILE A 41 -12.55 -2.52 -17.25
N ALA A 42 -12.75 -2.97 -16.01
CA ALA A 42 -12.08 -4.14 -15.48
C ALA A 42 -13.05 -5.04 -14.73
N GLY A 43 -12.83 -6.34 -14.83
CA GLY A 43 -13.57 -7.37 -14.11
C GLY A 43 -12.75 -7.96 -12.97
N GLY A 44 -13.04 -9.22 -12.64
CA GLY A 44 -12.35 -9.96 -11.60
C GLY A 44 -12.89 -9.67 -10.20
N THR A 45 -12.11 -10.06 -9.20
CA THR A 45 -12.47 -9.82 -7.80
C THR A 45 -12.65 -8.33 -7.55
N ASP A 46 -13.78 -7.94 -6.96
CA ASP A 46 -14.05 -6.54 -6.62
C ASP A 46 -13.09 -6.10 -5.51
N VAL A 47 -12.29 -5.09 -5.80
CA VAL A 47 -11.29 -4.56 -4.87
C VAL A 47 -11.59 -3.12 -4.44
N GLN A 48 -12.76 -2.57 -4.78
CA GLN A 48 -13.05 -1.16 -4.53
C GLN A 48 -13.08 -0.83 -3.04
N ALA A 49 -13.96 -1.47 -2.27
CA ALA A 49 -14.08 -1.22 -0.84
C ALA A 49 -12.88 -1.77 -0.06
N ASN A 50 -12.48 -2.99 -0.34
CA ASN A 50 -11.36 -3.65 0.34
C ASN A 50 -10.03 -2.97 0.04
N GLY A 51 -9.82 -2.50 -1.17
CA GLY A 51 -8.60 -1.78 -1.54
C GLY A 51 -8.44 -0.49 -0.77
N LYS A 52 -9.52 0.26 -0.61
CA LYS A 52 -9.51 1.50 0.17
C LYS A 52 -9.19 1.23 1.65
N ARG A 53 -9.82 0.21 2.23
CA ARG A 53 -9.57 -0.20 3.61
C ARG A 53 -8.12 -0.67 3.81
N TRP A 54 -7.62 -1.48 2.91
CA TRP A 54 -6.26 -1.98 2.98
C TRP A 54 -5.22 -0.87 2.82
N ALA A 55 -5.44 0.09 1.93
CA ALA A 55 -4.58 1.25 1.78
C ALA A 55 -4.43 2.02 3.10
N GLY A 56 -5.51 2.18 3.86
CA GLY A 56 -5.48 2.79 5.19
C GLY A 56 -4.64 1.97 6.17
N ILE A 57 -4.80 0.66 6.18
CA ILE A 57 -4.03 -0.25 7.06
C ILE A 57 -2.54 -0.18 6.73
N VAL A 58 -2.17 -0.25 5.46
CA VAL A 58 -0.77 -0.16 5.02
C VAL A 58 -0.19 1.20 5.37
N GLY A 59 -0.92 2.28 5.10
CA GLY A 59 -0.48 3.63 5.44
C GLY A 59 -0.22 3.80 6.93
N ASP A 60 -1.13 3.36 7.77
CA ASP A 60 -1.00 3.42 9.23
C ASP A 60 0.20 2.59 9.72
N ARG A 61 0.38 1.39 9.18
CA ARG A 61 1.51 0.54 9.52
C ARG A 61 2.85 1.20 9.19
N ILE A 62 2.96 1.81 8.02
CA ILE A 62 4.20 2.48 7.60
C ILE A 62 4.49 3.67 8.50
N VAL A 63 3.50 4.50 8.80
CA VAL A 63 3.65 5.62 9.74
C VAL A 63 4.11 5.14 11.11
N PHE A 64 3.50 4.07 11.62
CA PHE A 64 3.87 3.50 12.91
C PHE A 64 5.29 2.94 12.92
N GLU A 65 5.68 2.18 11.89
CA GLU A 65 6.98 1.51 11.84
C GLU A 65 8.13 2.46 11.53
N THR A 66 7.90 3.53 10.76
CA THR A 66 8.93 4.45 10.32
C THR A 66 9.00 5.74 11.12
N GLY A 67 7.91 6.10 11.80
CA GLY A 67 7.78 7.43 12.41
C GLY A 67 7.62 8.56 11.41
N GLN A 68 7.50 8.27 10.12
CA GLN A 68 7.32 9.28 9.10
C GLN A 68 5.91 9.87 9.14
N PRO A 69 5.76 11.17 8.81
CA PRO A 69 4.44 11.77 8.69
C PRO A 69 3.58 11.09 7.62
N ARG A 70 2.26 11.14 7.76
CA ARG A 70 1.33 10.61 6.77
C ARG A 70 1.52 11.20 5.39
N GLU A 71 1.92 12.48 5.31
CA GLU A 71 2.18 13.19 4.06
C GLU A 71 3.32 12.56 3.26
N VAL A 72 4.35 12.05 3.94
CA VAL A 72 5.47 11.34 3.29
C VAL A 72 4.98 10.05 2.65
N VAL A 73 4.15 9.29 3.36
CA VAL A 73 3.57 8.05 2.83
C VAL A 73 2.62 8.34 1.67
N ALA A 74 1.76 9.35 1.80
CA ALA A 74 0.84 9.76 0.75
C ALA A 74 1.59 10.19 -0.52
N LEU A 75 2.68 10.95 -0.37
CA LEU A 75 3.52 11.36 -1.50
C LEU A 75 4.17 10.14 -2.17
N ALA A 76 4.67 9.18 -1.39
CA ALA A 76 5.25 7.95 -1.94
C ALA A 76 4.21 7.14 -2.72
N MET A 77 2.98 7.07 -2.24
CA MET A 77 1.87 6.42 -2.96
C MET A 77 1.55 7.15 -4.27
N GLN A 78 1.52 8.47 -4.25
CA GLN A 78 1.26 9.28 -5.44
C GLN A 78 2.37 9.13 -6.48
N GLU A 79 3.62 9.18 -6.08
CA GLU A 79 4.76 8.99 -6.98
C GLU A 79 4.77 7.59 -7.59
N THR A 80 4.46 6.57 -6.80
CA THR A 80 4.35 5.19 -7.26
C THR A 80 3.20 5.04 -8.26
N ALA A 81 2.06 5.69 -8.01
CA ALA A 81 0.93 5.68 -8.93
C ALA A 81 1.29 6.31 -10.27
N GLN A 82 2.03 7.43 -10.27
CA GLN A 82 2.50 8.07 -11.49
C GLN A 82 3.46 7.17 -12.28
N ALA A 83 4.39 6.52 -11.59
CA ALA A 83 5.32 5.59 -12.23
C ALA A 83 4.60 4.35 -12.77
N SER A 84 3.62 3.84 -12.06
CA SER A 84 2.82 2.68 -12.47
C SER A 84 1.95 2.98 -13.69
N ALA A 85 1.43 4.19 -13.82
CA ALA A 85 0.62 4.59 -14.97
C ALA A 85 1.38 4.52 -16.31
N ALA A 86 2.70 4.63 -16.26
CA ALA A 86 3.55 4.54 -17.44
C ALA A 86 3.92 3.10 -17.85
N LYS A 87 3.55 2.11 -17.03
CA LYS A 87 3.90 0.70 -17.25
C LYS A 87 2.67 -0.10 -17.70
N PRO A 88 2.87 -1.14 -18.53
CA PRO A 88 1.77 -2.05 -18.84
C PRO A 88 1.32 -2.81 -17.59
N ARG A 89 0.04 -3.13 -17.53
CA ARG A 89 -0.55 -3.89 -16.43
C ARG A 89 -0.07 -5.35 -16.47
N ASP A 90 0.26 -5.89 -15.32
CA ASP A 90 0.67 -7.28 -15.16
C ASP A 90 -0.36 -8.00 -14.26
N GLY A 91 -1.10 -8.94 -14.85
CA GLY A 91 -2.14 -9.69 -14.14
C GLY A 91 -1.59 -10.56 -13.01
N ALA A 92 -0.37 -11.07 -13.14
CA ALA A 92 0.25 -11.88 -12.09
C ALA A 92 0.60 -11.03 -10.86
N VAL A 93 1.08 -9.80 -11.08
CA VAL A 93 1.33 -8.85 -9.99
C VAL A 93 0.04 -8.46 -9.31
N LEU A 94 -1.01 -8.16 -10.06
CA LEU A 94 -2.33 -7.84 -9.50
C LEU A 94 -2.87 -8.99 -8.65
N ASP A 95 -2.77 -10.22 -9.13
CA ASP A 95 -3.24 -11.40 -8.39
C ASP A 95 -2.46 -11.58 -7.07
N ALA A 96 -1.15 -11.42 -7.10
CA ALA A 96 -0.32 -11.51 -5.91
C ALA A 96 -0.67 -10.42 -4.89
N CYS A 97 -0.86 -9.19 -5.34
CA CYS A 97 -1.25 -8.06 -4.49
C CYS A 97 -2.66 -8.26 -3.92
N THR A 98 -3.59 -8.78 -4.70
CA THR A 98 -4.95 -9.10 -4.25
C THR A 98 -4.94 -10.16 -3.15
N ARG A 99 -4.14 -11.21 -3.31
CA ARG A 99 -4.00 -12.23 -2.27
C ARG A 99 -3.39 -11.68 -0.99
N GLN A 100 -2.37 -10.84 -1.10
CA GLN A 100 -1.78 -10.18 0.06
C GLN A 100 -2.82 -9.32 0.78
N MET A 101 -3.55 -8.49 0.06
CA MET A 101 -4.62 -7.66 0.61
C MET A 101 -5.63 -8.51 1.38
N LEU A 102 -6.12 -9.57 0.80
CA LEU A 102 -7.14 -10.42 1.43
C LEU A 102 -6.62 -11.09 2.70
N ARG A 103 -5.36 -11.56 2.70
CA ARG A 103 -4.74 -12.12 3.90
C ARG A 103 -4.61 -11.08 5.02
N GLU A 104 -4.17 -9.88 4.69
CA GLU A 104 -3.96 -8.82 5.68
C GLU A 104 -5.27 -8.29 6.22
N LEU A 105 -6.30 -8.17 5.39
CA LEU A 105 -7.63 -7.80 5.83
C LEU A 105 -8.24 -8.87 6.76
N ALA A 106 -8.04 -10.13 6.46
CA ALA A 106 -8.50 -11.22 7.31
C ALA A 106 -7.79 -11.19 8.68
N ALA A 107 -6.47 -10.95 8.68
CA ALA A 107 -5.69 -10.82 9.91
C ALA A 107 -6.13 -9.61 10.74
N ALA A 108 -6.38 -8.47 10.11
CA ALA A 108 -6.87 -7.26 10.78
C ALA A 108 -8.25 -7.48 11.39
N SER A 109 -9.16 -8.14 10.67
CA SER A 109 -10.50 -8.47 11.17
C SER A 109 -10.45 -9.43 12.37
N ALA A 110 -9.55 -10.41 12.35
CA ALA A 110 -9.34 -11.32 13.46
C ALA A 110 -8.80 -10.59 14.71
N ALA A 111 -7.89 -9.63 14.51
CA ALA A 111 -7.33 -8.82 15.59
C ALA A 111 -8.37 -7.89 16.23
N ASP A 112 -9.35 -7.42 15.45
CA ASP A 112 -10.42 -6.54 15.93
C ASP A 112 -11.54 -7.31 16.62
N GLN A 113 -11.56 -8.65 16.49
CA GLN A 113 -12.59 -9.44 17.17
C GLN A 113 -12.33 -9.48 18.67
N PRO A 114 -13.38 -9.33 19.50
CA PRO A 114 -13.21 -9.50 20.92
C PRO A 114 -12.74 -10.93 21.22
N LEU A 115 -11.83 -11.04 22.18
CA LEU A 115 -11.37 -12.34 22.65
C LEU A 115 -12.59 -13.20 23.04
N PRO A 116 -12.60 -14.49 22.67
CA PRO A 116 -13.69 -15.37 23.09
C PRO A 116 -13.76 -15.35 24.60
N LYS A 117 -14.97 -15.21 25.13
CA LYS A 117 -15.18 -15.27 26.59
C LYS A 117 -14.62 -16.60 27.10
N PRO A 118 -13.84 -16.59 28.21
CA PRO A 118 -13.39 -17.85 28.77
C PRO A 118 -14.60 -18.70 29.10
N VAL A 119 -14.51 -19.98 28.71
CA VAL A 119 -15.54 -20.93 29.05
C VAL A 119 -15.62 -21.00 30.57
N GLN A 120 -16.75 -20.52 31.11
CA GLN A 120 -16.98 -20.67 32.54
C GLN A 120 -17.25 -22.14 32.80
N SER A 121 -16.26 -22.81 33.37
CA SER A 121 -16.49 -24.12 33.95
C SER A 121 -17.33 -23.92 35.22
N LYS A 122 -18.49 -24.51 35.27
CA LYS A 122 -19.23 -24.59 36.52
C LYS A 122 -18.47 -25.44 37.52
#